data_6b2b7007d57f4f8a00d964d6b792308a
#
_entry.id   6b2b7007d57f4f8a00d964d6b792308a
#
_cell.length_a   1.000
_cell.length_b   1.000
_cell.length_c   1.000
_cell.angle_alpha   90.00
_cell.angle_beta   90.00
_cell.angle_gamma   90.00
#
_symmetry.space_group_name_H-M   'P 1'
#
loop_
_entity.id
_entity.type
_entity.pdbx_description
1 polymer ?
#
loop_
_entity_poly.entity_id
_entity_poly.type
_entity_poly.pdbx_seq_one_letter_code
_entity_poly.pdbx_strand_id
1 'polypeptide(L)'
;MLYFAYGSNLNHFQMKRRCKDSVFLKKINLNNFRLTFRSKYRAADIEPKKNFKVVGGLFEISKSDEKKLDIYEDYPMLYKKYYFYYYGKKVMTYTMVNKTSFKYPTERYLNICLLYTSDAADDVRG
;
A
#
# COMPACT_ATOMS: atom_id res chain seq x y z
N MET A 1 2.88 12.09 -9.19
CA MET A 1 1.70 11.21 -9.24
C MET A 1 1.33 10.77 -7.85
N LEU A 2 0.08 10.38 -7.65
CA LEU A 2 -0.41 9.91 -6.35
C LEU A 2 -0.29 8.40 -6.22
N TYR A 3 0.15 7.95 -5.06
CA TYR A 3 0.33 6.55 -4.73
C TYR A 3 -0.33 6.22 -3.39
N PHE A 4 -1.14 5.15 -3.37
CA PHE A 4 -1.77 4.65 -2.16
C PHE A 4 -0.95 3.48 -1.62
N ALA A 5 -0.39 3.65 -0.43
CA ALA A 5 0.41 2.65 0.25
C ALA A 5 -0.41 1.96 1.32
N TYR A 6 -0.38 0.64 1.28
CA TYR A 6 -0.88 -0.22 2.35
C TYR A 6 0.22 -1.22 2.69
N GLY A 7 0.11 -1.91 3.79
CA GLY A 7 1.15 -2.86 4.21
C GLY A 7 2.45 -2.16 4.61
N SER A 8 3.59 -2.74 4.25
CA SER A 8 4.89 -2.23 4.70
C SER A 8 5.25 -0.85 4.17
N ASN A 9 4.69 -0.44 3.02
CA ASN A 9 4.96 0.90 2.47
C ASN A 9 4.28 2.02 3.26
N LEU A 10 3.41 1.70 4.21
CA LEU A 10 2.93 2.67 5.19
C LEU A 10 4.04 3.12 6.13
N ASN A 11 5.09 2.33 6.30
CA ASN A 11 6.23 2.71 7.10
C ASN A 11 6.98 3.86 6.42
N HIS A 12 6.91 5.04 7.01
CA HIS A 12 7.50 6.25 6.42
C HIS A 12 9.01 6.14 6.25
N PHE A 13 9.70 5.46 7.16
CA PHE A 13 11.14 5.21 7.03
C PHE A 13 11.46 4.37 5.80
N GLN A 14 10.75 3.26 5.63
CA GLN A 14 10.97 2.39 4.49
C GLN A 14 10.58 3.09 3.19
N MET A 15 9.47 3.81 3.21
CA MET A 15 9.00 4.54 2.04
C MET A 15 10.01 5.61 1.62
N LYS A 16 10.55 6.38 2.58
CA LYS A 16 11.54 7.42 2.29
C LYS A 16 12.87 6.82 1.80
N ARG A 17 13.22 5.65 2.30
CA ARG A 17 14.43 4.95 1.87
C ARG A 17 14.30 4.42 0.44
N ARG A 18 13.13 3.88 0.08
CA ARG A 18 12.85 3.38 -1.29
C ARG A 18 12.64 4.51 -2.27
N CYS A 19 11.94 5.54 -1.85
CA CYS A 19 11.42 6.62 -2.69
C CYS A 19 11.82 7.95 -2.10
N LYS A 20 13.01 8.45 -2.48
CA LYS A 20 13.58 9.66 -1.89
C LYS A 20 12.73 10.89 -2.11
N ASP A 21 12.01 10.94 -3.23
CA ASP A 21 11.18 12.08 -3.59
C ASP A 21 9.77 12.01 -3.01
N SER A 22 9.44 10.93 -2.31
CA SER A 22 8.09 10.72 -1.80
C SER A 22 7.74 11.71 -0.70
N VAL A 23 6.49 12.16 -0.71
CA VAL A 23 5.94 13.04 0.32
C VAL A 23 4.63 12.42 0.81
N PHE A 24 4.54 12.18 2.12
CA PHE A 24 3.30 11.73 2.72
C PHE A 24 2.31 12.89 2.76
N LEU A 25 1.12 12.68 2.22
CA LEU A 25 0.08 13.70 2.18
C LEU A 25 -0.93 13.51 3.32
N LYS A 26 -1.54 12.34 3.40
CA LYS A 26 -2.53 12.05 4.46
C LYS A 26 -2.92 10.58 4.47
N LYS A 27 -3.57 10.18 5.55
CA LYS A 27 -4.25 8.89 5.66
C LYS A 27 -5.57 8.96 4.91
N ILE A 28 -5.87 7.92 4.12
CA ILE A 28 -7.15 7.79 3.42
C ILE A 28 -7.70 6.38 3.56
N ASN A 29 -8.99 6.23 3.28
CA ASN A 29 -9.66 4.94 3.21
C ASN A 29 -9.97 4.60 1.76
N LEU A 30 -9.61 3.39 1.35
CA LEU A 30 -10.08 2.82 0.09
C LEU A 30 -11.31 1.97 0.41
N ASN A 31 -12.49 2.48 0.06
CA ASN A 31 -13.77 1.86 0.39
C ASN A 31 -14.06 0.68 -0.53
N ASN A 32 -14.78 -0.31 0.01
CA ASN A 32 -15.19 -1.52 -0.70
C ASN A 32 -14.01 -2.37 -1.16
N PHE A 33 -12.96 -2.38 -0.36
CA PHE A 33 -11.80 -3.25 -0.48
C PHE A 33 -11.46 -3.82 0.88
N ARG A 34 -10.86 -5.00 0.89
CA ARG A 34 -10.32 -5.60 2.13
C ARG A 34 -8.86 -5.93 1.99
N LEU A 35 -8.14 -5.85 3.10
CA LEU A 35 -6.74 -6.26 3.19
C LEU A 35 -6.67 -7.78 3.35
N THR A 36 -5.79 -8.40 2.58
CA THR A 36 -5.52 -9.83 2.64
C THR A 36 -4.03 -10.08 2.65
N PHE A 37 -3.64 -11.32 2.99
CA PHE A 37 -2.24 -11.75 2.94
C PHE A 37 -2.20 -13.04 2.12
N ARG A 38 -1.35 -13.05 1.11
CA ARG A 38 -1.32 -14.12 0.13
C ARG A 38 0.12 -14.44 -0.28
N SER A 39 0.26 -15.46 -1.10
CA SER A 39 1.49 -15.98 -1.67
C SER A 39 2.40 -16.63 -0.64
N LYS A 40 3.45 -17.29 -1.12
CA LYS A 40 4.47 -17.90 -0.25
C LYS A 40 5.19 -16.87 0.62
N TYR A 41 5.14 -15.60 0.24
CA TYR A 41 5.76 -14.51 0.99
C TYR A 41 4.85 -13.97 2.11
N ARG A 42 3.60 -14.42 2.18
CA ARG A 42 2.60 -13.92 3.13
C ARG A 42 2.49 -12.40 3.09
N ALA A 43 2.54 -11.86 1.89
CA ALA A 43 2.56 -10.42 1.66
C ALA A 43 1.16 -9.84 1.59
N ALA A 44 1.06 -8.55 1.90
CA ALA A 44 -0.21 -7.84 1.89
C ALA A 44 -0.72 -7.67 0.46
N ASP A 45 -2.03 -7.78 0.30
CA ASP A 45 -2.76 -7.56 -0.93
C ASP A 45 -4.10 -6.94 -0.59
N ILE A 46 -4.77 -6.38 -1.58
CA ILE A 46 -6.13 -5.86 -1.41
C ILE A 46 -7.02 -6.44 -2.49
N GLU A 47 -8.30 -6.61 -2.16
CA GLU A 47 -9.28 -7.09 -3.12
C GLU A 47 -10.64 -6.45 -2.86
N PRO A 48 -11.51 -6.34 -3.88
CA PRO A 48 -12.85 -5.80 -3.68
C PRO A 48 -13.65 -6.62 -2.66
N LYS A 49 -14.26 -5.91 -1.73
CA LYS A 49 -15.17 -6.52 -0.75
C LYS A 49 -16.13 -5.46 -0.25
N LYS A 50 -17.41 -5.60 -0.61
CA LYS A 50 -18.45 -4.65 -0.23
C LYS A 50 -18.49 -4.45 1.29
N ASN A 51 -18.64 -3.20 1.70
CA ASN A 51 -18.76 -2.76 3.10
C ASN A 51 -17.46 -2.88 3.92
N PHE A 52 -16.35 -3.23 3.28
CA PHE A 52 -15.03 -3.20 3.91
C PHE A 52 -14.29 -1.94 3.48
N LYS A 53 -13.21 -1.64 4.17
CA LYS A 53 -12.31 -0.56 3.78
C LYS A 53 -10.88 -0.92 4.13
N VAL A 54 -9.95 -0.37 3.34
CA VAL A 54 -8.51 -0.49 3.62
C VAL A 54 -8.00 0.89 3.97
N VAL A 55 -7.38 1.00 5.14
CA VAL A 55 -6.74 2.23 5.58
C VAL A 55 -5.32 2.25 5.04
N GLY A 56 -4.92 3.34 4.40
CA GLY A 56 -3.59 3.48 3.87
C GLY A 56 -3.13 4.93 3.83
N GLY A 57 -1.92 5.12 3.33
CA GLY A 57 -1.31 6.44 3.17
C GLY A 57 -1.31 6.90 1.73
N LEU A 58 -1.65 8.17 1.53
CA LEU A 58 -1.56 8.81 0.22
C LEU A 58 -0.24 9.55 0.14
N PHE A 59 0.56 9.22 -0.88
CA PHE A 59 1.87 9.82 -1.13
C PHE A 59 1.90 10.49 -2.49
N GLU A 60 2.62 11.59 -2.56
CA GLU A 60 3.08 12.14 -3.84
C GLU A 60 4.42 11.50 -4.16
N ILE A 61 4.56 10.93 -5.36
CA ILE A 61 5.79 10.26 -5.80
C ILE A 61 6.23 10.74 -7.18
N SER A 62 7.53 10.64 -7.45
CA SER A 62 8.10 10.95 -8.75
C SER A 62 8.11 9.72 -9.66
N LYS A 63 8.44 9.93 -10.93
CA LYS A 63 8.66 8.81 -11.87
C LYS A 63 9.81 7.92 -11.43
N SER A 64 10.86 8.52 -10.87
CA SER A 64 11.99 7.76 -10.32
C SER A 64 11.54 6.88 -9.15
N ASP A 65 10.69 7.40 -8.27
CA ASP A 65 10.11 6.65 -7.17
C ASP A 65 9.26 5.49 -7.70
N GLU A 66 8.45 5.73 -8.71
CA GLU A 66 7.61 4.69 -9.31
C GLU A 66 8.46 3.52 -9.82
N LYS A 67 9.58 3.80 -10.49
CA LYS A 67 10.48 2.75 -10.96
C LYS A 67 11.03 1.91 -9.83
N LYS A 68 11.38 2.53 -8.71
CA LYS A 68 11.89 1.83 -7.53
C LYS A 68 10.81 0.97 -6.87
N LEU A 69 9.58 1.48 -6.81
CA LEU A 69 8.44 0.70 -6.33
C LEU A 69 8.16 -0.50 -7.23
N ASP A 70 8.23 -0.32 -8.55
CA ASP A 70 8.05 -1.41 -9.50
C ASP A 70 9.03 -2.55 -9.25
N ILE A 71 10.28 -2.23 -8.98
CA ILE A 71 11.29 -3.23 -8.65
C ILE A 71 10.98 -3.90 -7.33
N TYR A 72 10.65 -3.12 -6.31
CA TYR A 72 10.35 -3.65 -4.98
C TYR A 72 9.13 -4.57 -4.98
N GLU A 73 8.10 -4.22 -5.74
CA GLU A 73 6.87 -4.99 -5.83
C GLU A 73 6.95 -6.14 -6.85
N ASP A 74 8.09 -6.30 -7.51
CA ASP A 74 8.24 -7.29 -8.59
C ASP A 74 7.15 -7.13 -9.66
N TYR A 75 6.94 -5.90 -10.07
CA TYR A 75 6.01 -5.55 -11.14
C TYR A 75 6.62 -5.89 -12.50
N PRO A 76 5.90 -6.50 -13.43
CA PRO A 76 4.48 -6.86 -13.39
C PRO A 76 4.21 -8.32 -13.00
N MET A 77 5.20 -9.05 -12.46
CA MET A 77 5.09 -10.50 -12.23
C MET A 77 4.30 -10.85 -10.98
N LEU A 78 4.67 -10.27 -9.83
CA LEU A 78 4.01 -10.55 -8.57
C LEU A 78 2.84 -9.60 -8.32
N TYR A 79 3.05 -8.32 -8.54
CA TYR A 79 2.04 -7.29 -8.42
C TYR A 79 1.80 -6.61 -9.75
N LYS A 80 0.57 -6.14 -9.94
CA LYS A 80 0.17 -5.28 -11.06
C LYS A 80 -0.32 -3.96 -10.52
N LYS A 81 -0.39 -2.95 -11.37
CA LYS A 81 -0.88 -1.63 -10.98
C LYS A 81 -2.39 -1.58 -11.10
N TYR A 82 -3.01 -1.01 -10.08
CA TYR A 82 -4.43 -0.73 -10.02
C TYR A 82 -4.61 0.76 -9.81
N TYR A 83 -5.57 1.37 -10.52
CA TYR A 83 -5.83 2.81 -10.44
C TYR A 83 -7.24 3.04 -9.94
N PHE A 84 -7.39 4.01 -9.06
CA PHE A 84 -8.69 4.48 -8.62
C PHE A 84 -8.67 6.01 -8.53
N TYR A 85 -9.84 6.62 -8.32
CA TYR A 85 -9.94 8.06 -8.22
C TYR A 85 -10.30 8.46 -6.80
N TYR A 86 -9.57 9.43 -6.28
CA TYR A 86 -9.80 9.99 -4.95
C TYR A 86 -10.02 11.48 -5.13
N TYR A 87 -11.27 11.93 -4.89
CA TYR A 87 -11.68 13.32 -5.14
C TYR A 87 -11.25 13.81 -6.53
N GLY A 88 -11.53 13.01 -7.55
CA GLY A 88 -11.24 13.34 -8.94
C GLY A 88 -9.79 13.17 -9.37
N LYS A 89 -8.89 12.78 -8.47
CA LYS A 89 -7.48 12.57 -8.80
C LYS A 89 -7.15 11.10 -8.93
N LYS A 90 -6.42 10.76 -9.97
CA LYS A 90 -6.00 9.39 -10.24
C LYS A 90 -4.93 8.95 -9.25
N VAL A 91 -5.15 7.82 -8.60
CA VAL A 91 -4.24 7.25 -7.60
C VAL A 91 -3.83 5.85 -8.04
N MET A 92 -2.54 5.56 -7.96
CA MET A 92 -1.98 4.25 -8.28
C MET A 92 -1.72 3.45 -7.01
N THR A 93 -1.99 2.15 -7.05
CA THR A 93 -1.57 1.20 -6.02
C THR A 93 -1.21 -0.12 -6.67
N TYR A 94 -0.72 -1.08 -5.88
CA TYR A 94 -0.35 -2.40 -6.38
C TYR A 94 -1.29 -3.45 -5.82
N THR A 95 -1.66 -4.43 -6.66
CA THR A 95 -2.43 -5.60 -6.24
C THR A 95 -1.78 -6.86 -6.83
N MET A 96 -1.89 -7.98 -6.15
CA MET A 96 -1.30 -9.22 -6.64
C MET A 96 -1.93 -9.70 -7.93
N VAL A 97 -1.09 -10.17 -8.85
CA VAL A 97 -1.52 -10.75 -10.13
C VAL A 97 -2.28 -12.05 -9.89
N ASN A 98 -1.72 -12.95 -9.07
CA ASN A 98 -2.31 -14.24 -8.74
C ASN A 98 -2.91 -14.21 -7.34
N LYS A 99 -4.22 -14.42 -7.26
CA LYS A 99 -4.95 -14.45 -5.98
C LYS A 99 -4.88 -15.87 -5.41
N THR A 100 -3.75 -16.23 -4.81
CA THR A 100 -3.58 -17.53 -4.15
C THR A 100 -4.42 -17.58 -2.87
N SER A 101 -4.39 -18.74 -2.19
CA SER A 101 -5.05 -18.90 -0.89
C SER A 101 -4.53 -17.87 0.11
N PHE A 102 -5.39 -17.50 1.05
CA PHE A 102 -5.00 -16.65 2.16
C PHE A 102 -3.89 -17.30 2.97
N LYS A 103 -2.95 -16.49 3.43
CA LYS A 103 -1.87 -16.88 4.34
C LYS A 103 -1.86 -15.93 5.51
N TYR A 104 -1.56 -16.44 6.70
CA TYR A 104 -1.31 -15.56 7.83
C TYR A 104 0.02 -14.85 7.61
N PRO A 105 0.10 -13.53 7.82
CA PRO A 105 1.38 -12.84 7.78
C PRO A 105 2.29 -13.34 8.88
N THR A 106 3.61 -13.14 8.72
CA THR A 106 4.50 -13.33 9.85
C THR A 106 4.13 -12.34 10.96
N GLU A 107 4.36 -12.71 12.20
CA GLU A 107 4.06 -11.83 13.33
C GLU A 107 4.75 -10.47 13.18
N ARG A 108 6.02 -10.49 12.77
CA ARG A 108 6.78 -9.27 12.53
C ARG A 108 6.13 -8.38 11.47
N TYR A 109 5.70 -8.94 10.35
CA TYR A 109 5.08 -8.18 9.27
C TYR A 109 3.74 -7.61 9.72
N LEU A 110 2.92 -8.42 10.38
CA LEU A 110 1.62 -7.97 10.88
C LEU A 110 1.79 -6.80 11.84
N ASN A 111 2.74 -6.90 12.77
CA ASN A 111 3.00 -5.84 13.73
C ASN A 111 3.47 -4.56 13.04
N ILE A 112 4.31 -4.65 12.02
CA ILE A 112 4.74 -3.50 11.24
C ILE A 112 3.53 -2.84 10.57
N CYS A 113 2.66 -3.61 9.93
CA CYS A 113 1.49 -3.06 9.25
C CYS A 113 0.54 -2.37 10.22
N LEU A 114 0.25 -2.99 11.36
CA LEU A 114 -0.66 -2.44 12.36
C LEU A 114 -0.08 -1.19 13.02
N LEU A 115 1.19 -1.23 13.40
CA LEU A 115 1.86 -0.11 14.05
C LEU A 115 1.86 1.12 13.16
N TYR A 116 2.26 0.98 11.91
CA TYR A 116 2.39 2.11 10.99
C TYR A 116 1.05 2.60 10.46
N THR A 117 0.01 1.79 10.50
CA THR A 117 -1.34 2.27 10.25
C THR A 117 -1.76 3.28 11.34
N SER A 118 -1.44 2.97 12.60
CA SER A 118 -1.69 3.88 13.72
C SER A 118 -0.85 5.15 13.61
N ASP A 119 0.43 5.01 13.27
CA ASP A 119 1.33 6.15 13.10
C ASP A 119 0.87 7.07 11.98
N ALA A 120 0.38 6.51 10.88
CA ALA A 120 -0.18 7.32 9.80
C ALA A 120 -1.37 8.15 10.27
N ALA A 121 -2.19 7.62 11.19
CA ALA A 121 -3.30 8.36 11.80
C ALA A 121 -2.78 9.51 12.65
N ASP A 122 -1.72 9.29 13.40
CA ASP A 122 -1.11 10.32 14.24
C ASP A 122 -0.50 11.43 13.39
N ASP A 123 0.18 11.09 12.31
CA ASP A 123 0.76 12.06 11.37
C ASP A 123 -0.31 12.99 10.79
N VAL A 124 -1.49 12.46 10.49
CA VAL A 124 -2.60 13.26 9.97
C VAL A 124 -3.08 14.27 11.00
N ARG A 125 -3.02 13.93 12.28
CA ARG A 125 -3.44 14.82 13.36
C ARG A 125 -2.37 15.85 13.71
N GLY A 126 -1.14 15.52 13.46
CA GLY A 126 -0.02 16.40 13.72
C GLY A 126 0.10 17.46 12.67
#